data_7110919ecf842f1c771684b152f72f7c
#
_entry.id   7110919ecf842f1c771684b152f72f7c
#
_cell.length_a   1.000
_cell.length_b   1.000
_cell.length_c   1.000
_cell.angle_alpha   90.00
_cell.angle_beta   90.00
_cell.angle_gamma   90.00
#
_symmetry.space_group_name_H-M   'P 1'
#
loop_
_entity.id
_entity.type
_entity.pdbx_description
1 polymer ?
#
loop_
_entity_poly.entity_id
_entity_poly.type
_entity_poly.pdbx_seq_one_letter_code
_entity_poly.pdbx_strand_id
1 'polypeptide(L)'
;MHDIPARLGQMRLRDLRLLDFVARFKTLGKIAEQLHLTQPTVTQALQALEQSFGTQLVVRESRGVTLTPAGTAALAHLRAMAAEAELAWAAAHRPVRPVIRLGCSPMASLMVVPHALARLRQSSPQTHVLLEEANVHALWQMLSDGLVDALVARRPDLSVGERSPEGVAVEVVGRERMVLIGPAHPKKRATPTLAEISAGDWVLPPPDSMVARAFARFFATHHMALPTVVFTSTSFLTNMRVAAACGLFTIAPESVAREQGPALSLQVVDLPWEGGLSEIVLAYRQSRADDEVLQQLRNCLAPD
;
A
#
# COMPACT_ATOMS: atom_id res chain seq x y z
N MET A 1 27.45 -3.64 18.84
CA MET A 1 27.19 -2.18 18.95
C MET A 1 27.64 -1.59 17.61
N HIS A 2 26.72 -1.18 16.73
CA HIS A 2 27.08 -0.57 15.46
C HIS A 2 27.57 0.85 15.76
N ASP A 3 28.83 1.08 15.47
CA ASP A 3 29.45 2.40 15.65
C ASP A 3 28.83 3.37 14.63
N ILE A 4 28.20 4.44 15.12
CA ILE A 4 27.62 5.47 14.23
C ILE A 4 28.80 6.19 13.55
N PRO A 5 28.87 6.20 12.21
CA PRO A 5 29.95 6.91 11.52
C PRO A 5 30.03 8.35 11.99
N ALA A 6 31.23 8.84 12.30
CA ALA A 6 31.47 10.19 12.86
C ALA A 6 30.82 11.31 12.02
N ARG A 7 30.69 11.11 10.69
CA ARG A 7 30.01 12.01 9.76
C ARG A 7 28.48 12.15 10.02
N LEU A 8 27.85 11.11 10.58
CA LEU A 8 26.42 11.13 10.92
C LEU A 8 26.18 11.64 12.35
N GLY A 9 27.20 11.63 13.21
CA GLY A 9 27.10 12.11 14.59
C GLY A 9 26.81 13.59 14.74
N GLN A 10 26.96 14.38 13.68
CA GLN A 10 26.63 15.80 13.66
C GLN A 10 25.22 16.11 13.15
N MET A 11 24.49 15.11 12.61
CA MET A 11 23.12 15.28 12.15
C MET A 11 22.17 15.51 13.34
N ARG A 12 21.29 16.50 13.19
CA ARG A 12 20.25 16.82 14.17
C ARG A 12 18.89 16.34 13.65
N LEU A 13 17.99 15.95 14.54
CA LEU A 13 16.62 15.55 14.17
C LEU A 13 15.91 16.60 13.28
N ARG A 14 16.18 17.87 13.46
CA ARG A 14 15.64 18.94 12.61
C ARG A 14 16.11 18.84 11.15
N ASP A 15 17.29 18.28 10.92
CA ASP A 15 17.89 18.18 9.58
C ASP A 15 17.17 17.08 8.77
N LEU A 16 16.54 16.11 9.44
CA LEU A 16 15.72 15.07 8.82
C LEU A 16 14.50 15.67 8.10
N ARG A 17 13.92 16.75 8.64
CA ARG A 17 12.76 17.42 8.04
C ARG A 17 13.12 18.28 6.83
N LEU A 18 14.38 18.64 6.67
CA LEU A 18 14.79 19.61 5.66
C LEU A 18 14.56 19.11 4.24
N LEU A 19 14.95 17.87 3.93
CA LEU A 19 14.70 17.25 2.62
C LEU A 19 13.22 16.99 2.38
N ASP A 20 12.45 16.67 3.42
CA ASP A 20 11.00 16.51 3.32
C ASP A 20 10.33 17.83 2.91
N PHE A 21 10.77 18.95 3.47
CA PHE A 21 10.26 20.26 3.09
C PHE A 21 10.69 20.66 1.67
N VAL A 22 11.89 20.26 1.20
CA VAL A 22 12.29 20.46 -0.21
C VAL A 22 11.34 19.71 -1.14
N ALA A 23 11.01 18.46 -0.83
CA ALA A 23 10.07 17.65 -1.63
C ALA A 23 8.67 18.29 -1.71
N ARG A 24 8.20 18.88 -0.59
CA ARG A 24 6.83 19.44 -0.47
C ARG A 24 6.70 20.85 -1.04
N PHE A 25 7.62 21.75 -0.71
CA PHE A 25 7.43 23.19 -0.93
C PHE A 25 8.18 23.76 -2.12
N LYS A 26 9.17 23.05 -2.62
CA LYS A 26 9.92 23.37 -3.86
C LYS A 26 10.55 24.77 -3.94
N THR A 27 10.44 25.63 -2.92
CA THR A 27 11.06 26.97 -2.88
C THR A 27 11.67 27.24 -1.51
N LEU A 28 12.90 27.79 -1.48
CA LEU A 28 13.62 28.09 -0.23
C LEU A 28 12.86 29.08 0.68
N GLY A 29 12.10 30.01 0.09
CA GLY A 29 11.29 30.96 0.85
C GLY A 29 10.18 30.27 1.65
N LYS A 30 9.41 29.39 1.01
CA LYS A 30 8.36 28.63 1.70
C LYS A 30 8.94 27.66 2.74
N ILE A 31 10.09 27.05 2.45
CA ILE A 31 10.77 26.16 3.40
C ILE A 31 11.20 26.96 4.64
N ALA A 32 11.77 28.15 4.44
CA ALA A 32 12.19 29.03 5.50
C ALA A 32 11.02 29.48 6.39
N GLU A 33 9.90 29.85 5.79
CA GLU A 33 8.67 30.21 6.48
C GLU A 33 8.15 29.04 7.35
N GLN A 34 8.06 27.84 6.82
CA GLN A 34 7.58 26.64 7.53
C GLN A 34 8.50 26.20 8.67
N LEU A 35 9.79 26.48 8.56
CA LEU A 35 10.78 26.18 9.60
C LEU A 35 10.96 27.35 10.60
N HIS A 36 10.28 28.47 10.39
CA HIS A 36 10.51 29.72 11.14
C HIS A 36 11.98 30.17 11.12
N LEU A 37 12.63 30.03 9.94
CA LEU A 37 14.02 30.36 9.69
C LEU A 37 14.14 31.41 8.57
N THR A 38 15.36 31.93 8.38
CA THR A 38 15.68 32.74 7.20
C THR A 38 16.12 31.87 6.03
N GLN A 39 15.97 32.34 4.78
CA GLN A 39 16.46 31.62 3.60
C GLN A 39 17.97 31.32 3.64
N PRO A 40 18.85 32.25 4.08
CA PRO A 40 20.28 31.94 4.26
C PRO A 40 20.50 30.78 5.23
N THR A 41 19.73 30.71 6.33
CA THR A 41 19.85 29.63 7.31
C THR A 41 19.44 28.27 6.72
N VAL A 42 18.34 28.24 5.94
CA VAL A 42 17.93 27.02 5.21
C VAL A 42 19.00 26.59 4.21
N THR A 43 19.58 27.55 3.50
CA THR A 43 20.67 27.29 2.55
C THR A 43 21.89 26.66 3.22
N GLN A 44 22.32 27.21 4.35
CA GLN A 44 23.45 26.69 5.15
C GLN A 44 23.13 25.29 5.70
N ALA A 45 21.91 25.07 6.17
CA ALA A 45 21.49 23.76 6.69
C ALA A 45 21.48 22.68 5.59
N LEU A 46 21.00 23.01 4.37
CA LEU A 46 21.08 22.11 3.23
C LEU A 46 22.53 21.78 2.83
N GLN A 47 23.42 22.80 2.80
CA GLN A 47 24.85 22.59 2.51
C GLN A 47 25.52 21.71 3.56
N ALA A 48 25.24 21.94 4.85
CA ALA A 48 25.77 21.10 5.93
C ALA A 48 25.29 19.65 5.81
N LEU A 49 24.02 19.44 5.43
CA LEU A 49 23.48 18.12 5.21
C LEU A 49 24.17 17.42 4.01
N GLU A 50 24.34 18.11 2.89
CA GLU A 50 25.06 17.60 1.71
C GLU A 50 26.52 17.25 2.05
N GLN A 51 27.19 18.07 2.85
CA GLN A 51 28.54 17.77 3.35
C GLN A 51 28.58 16.50 4.21
N SER A 52 27.59 16.30 5.08
CA SER A 52 27.48 15.09 5.90
C SER A 52 27.29 13.83 5.07
N PHE A 53 26.57 13.93 3.95
CA PHE A 53 26.36 12.83 3.01
C PHE A 53 27.49 12.68 1.98
N GLY A 54 28.35 13.70 1.82
CA GLY A 54 29.41 13.71 0.83
C GLY A 54 28.92 13.75 -0.62
N THR A 55 27.66 14.11 -0.83
CA THR A 55 27.03 14.18 -2.16
C THR A 55 25.96 15.26 -2.21
N GLN A 56 25.63 15.72 -3.42
CA GLN A 56 24.58 16.69 -3.65
C GLN A 56 23.20 16.03 -3.52
N LEU A 57 22.38 16.55 -2.62
CA LEU A 57 21.03 16.03 -2.36
C LEU A 57 19.95 16.89 -2.99
N VAL A 58 20.25 18.15 -3.32
CA VAL A 58 19.31 19.09 -3.93
C VAL A 58 19.89 19.76 -5.16
N VAL A 59 19.03 20.05 -6.15
CA VAL A 59 19.35 20.89 -7.31
C VAL A 59 18.61 22.21 -7.15
N ARG A 60 19.33 23.32 -7.39
CA ARG A 60 18.76 24.67 -7.41
C ARG A 60 18.57 25.09 -8.85
N GLU A 61 17.36 25.45 -9.19
CA GLU A 61 16.98 25.94 -10.49
C GLU A 61 16.43 27.38 -10.39
N SER A 62 16.29 28.05 -11.50
CA SER A 62 15.71 29.41 -11.55
C SER A 62 14.28 29.45 -10.97
N ARG A 63 13.58 28.33 -10.95
CA ARG A 63 12.20 28.20 -10.45
C ARG A 63 12.07 27.56 -9.08
N GLY A 64 13.19 27.23 -8.41
CA GLY A 64 13.11 26.65 -7.09
C GLY A 64 14.22 25.67 -6.72
N VAL A 65 13.90 24.74 -5.81
CA VAL A 65 14.79 23.69 -5.35
C VAL A 65 14.08 22.33 -5.47
N THR A 66 14.78 21.32 -5.99
CA THR A 66 14.28 19.96 -6.15
C THR A 66 15.28 18.94 -5.61
N LEU A 67 14.84 17.72 -5.32
CA LEU A 67 15.73 16.65 -4.90
C LEU A 67 16.49 16.06 -6.09
N THR A 68 17.74 15.68 -5.87
CA THR A 68 18.48 14.78 -6.76
C THR A 68 18.00 13.34 -6.58
N PRO A 69 18.36 12.36 -7.45
CA PRO A 69 18.14 10.94 -7.19
C PRO A 69 18.72 10.49 -5.84
N ALA A 70 19.93 10.96 -5.48
CA ALA A 70 20.53 10.70 -4.17
C ALA A 70 19.73 11.33 -3.03
N GLY A 71 19.20 12.56 -3.22
CA GLY A 71 18.32 13.22 -2.25
C GLY A 71 17.01 12.49 -2.04
N THR A 72 16.44 11.94 -3.10
CA THR A 72 15.21 11.13 -3.01
C THR A 72 15.44 9.83 -2.24
N ALA A 73 16.53 9.13 -2.53
CA ALA A 73 16.92 7.93 -1.80
C ALA A 73 17.22 8.23 -0.31
N ALA A 74 17.97 9.28 -0.03
CA ALA A 74 18.27 9.72 1.34
C ALA A 74 16.99 10.09 2.11
N LEU A 75 16.03 10.77 1.47
CA LEU A 75 14.77 11.19 2.10
C LEU A 75 13.98 9.99 2.65
N ALA A 76 13.90 8.87 1.91
CA ALA A 76 13.20 7.68 2.37
C ALA A 76 13.77 7.16 3.70
N HIS A 77 15.11 7.05 3.78
CA HIS A 77 15.77 6.60 5.02
C HIS A 77 15.67 7.62 6.16
N LEU A 78 15.71 8.91 5.85
CA LEU A 78 15.56 9.96 6.86
C LEU A 78 14.14 9.99 7.45
N ARG A 79 13.11 9.73 6.65
CA ARG A 79 11.73 9.57 7.14
C ARG A 79 11.59 8.36 8.06
N ALA A 80 12.20 7.23 7.69
CA ALA A 80 12.22 6.05 8.54
C ALA A 80 12.92 6.33 9.89
N MET A 81 14.06 7.03 9.88
CA MET A 81 14.75 7.45 11.11
C MET A 81 13.88 8.37 11.98
N ALA A 82 13.18 9.34 11.40
CA ALA A 82 12.27 10.22 12.13
C ALA A 82 11.13 9.45 12.79
N ALA A 83 10.55 8.48 12.07
CA ALA A 83 9.50 7.61 12.60
C ALA A 83 10.00 6.74 13.77
N GLU A 84 11.21 6.18 13.67
CA GLU A 84 11.83 5.41 14.77
C GLU A 84 12.15 6.30 15.99
N ALA A 85 12.59 7.56 15.77
CA ALA A 85 12.83 8.51 16.86
C ALA A 85 11.52 8.85 17.61
N GLU A 86 10.40 8.99 16.91
CA GLU A 86 9.08 9.19 17.52
C GLU A 86 8.65 7.96 18.35
N LEU A 87 8.91 6.76 17.87
CA LEU A 87 8.64 5.52 18.62
C LEU A 87 9.51 5.43 19.88
N ALA A 88 10.80 5.74 19.77
CA ALA A 88 11.70 5.75 20.92
C ALA A 88 11.25 6.77 21.98
N TRP A 89 10.83 7.96 21.55
CA TRP A 89 10.29 8.98 22.47
C TRP A 89 9.00 8.51 23.15
N ALA A 90 8.08 7.91 22.38
CA ALA A 90 6.83 7.36 22.92
C ALA A 90 7.09 6.22 23.91
N ALA A 91 8.05 5.34 23.62
CA ALA A 91 8.45 4.25 24.50
C ALA A 91 9.01 4.76 25.85
N ALA A 92 9.75 5.87 25.83
CA ALA A 92 10.29 6.47 27.05
C ALA A 92 9.23 7.11 27.96
N HIS A 93 8.05 7.47 27.43
CA HIS A 93 7.04 8.27 28.14
C HIS A 93 5.74 7.51 28.46
N ARG A 94 5.57 6.27 28.01
CA ARG A 94 4.37 5.46 28.25
C ARG A 94 4.75 4.05 28.71
N PRO A 95 3.92 3.39 29.57
CA PRO A 95 4.06 1.93 29.75
C PRO A 95 3.89 1.26 28.38
N VAL A 96 4.92 0.59 27.94
CA VAL A 96 5.08 0.14 26.54
C VAL A 96 4.06 -0.95 26.26
N ARG A 97 2.95 -0.58 25.64
CA ARG A 97 2.21 -1.57 24.84
C ARG A 97 2.95 -1.72 23.52
N PRO A 98 3.30 -2.93 23.13
CA PRO A 98 3.89 -3.15 21.81
C PRO A 98 2.97 -2.58 20.73
N VAL A 99 3.51 -1.80 19.81
CA VAL A 99 2.75 -1.16 18.71
C VAL A 99 3.32 -1.63 17.40
N ILE A 100 2.45 -2.01 16.46
CA ILE A 100 2.81 -2.29 15.08
C ILE A 100 1.92 -1.48 14.13
N ARG A 101 2.53 -0.79 13.18
CA ARG A 101 1.85 -0.06 12.10
C ARG A 101 1.76 -0.99 10.89
N LEU A 102 0.56 -1.47 10.59
CA LEU A 102 0.30 -2.41 9.52
C LEU A 102 -0.43 -1.73 8.38
N GLY A 103 0.21 -1.65 7.21
CA GLY A 103 -0.47 -1.27 5.98
C GLY A 103 -1.19 -2.45 5.34
N CYS A 104 -2.35 -2.25 4.75
CA CYS A 104 -3.03 -3.31 4.01
C CYS A 104 -3.72 -2.79 2.75
N SER A 105 -3.73 -3.61 1.69
CA SER A 105 -4.54 -3.31 0.51
C SER A 105 -6.02 -3.63 0.76
N PRO A 106 -6.97 -3.02 0.00
CA PRO A 106 -8.40 -3.30 0.13
C PRO A 106 -8.76 -4.79 0.00
N MET A 107 -8.01 -5.55 -0.78
CA MET A 107 -8.19 -6.99 -0.90
C MET A 107 -7.72 -7.72 0.37
N ALA A 108 -6.54 -7.37 0.88
CA ALA A 108 -5.98 -8.00 2.06
C ALA A 108 -6.80 -7.69 3.33
N SER A 109 -7.37 -6.48 3.44
CA SER A 109 -8.22 -6.06 4.55
C SER A 109 -9.52 -6.87 4.66
N LEU A 110 -10.01 -7.41 3.55
CA LEU A 110 -11.21 -8.24 3.53
C LEU A 110 -10.95 -9.73 3.82
N MET A 111 -9.72 -10.19 3.61
CA MET A 111 -9.41 -11.61 3.60
C MET A 111 -8.47 -12.04 4.71
N VAL A 112 -7.19 -11.75 4.53
CA VAL A 112 -6.10 -12.31 5.37
C VAL A 112 -5.96 -11.57 6.68
N VAL A 113 -6.05 -10.23 6.63
CA VAL A 113 -5.76 -9.36 7.77
C VAL A 113 -6.72 -9.60 8.95
N PRO A 114 -8.04 -9.70 8.78
CA PRO A 114 -8.95 -9.92 9.92
C PRO A 114 -8.64 -11.20 10.68
N HIS A 115 -8.36 -12.31 9.98
CA HIS A 115 -8.02 -13.59 10.60
C HIS A 115 -6.69 -13.52 11.33
N ALA A 116 -5.68 -12.89 10.72
CA ALA A 116 -4.38 -12.70 11.35
C ALA A 116 -4.47 -11.84 12.61
N LEU A 117 -5.26 -10.76 12.59
CA LEU A 117 -5.47 -9.89 13.75
C LEU A 117 -6.24 -10.61 14.87
N ALA A 118 -7.20 -11.46 14.52
CA ALA A 118 -7.90 -12.32 15.50
C ALA A 118 -6.93 -13.28 16.20
N ARG A 119 -6.03 -13.93 15.45
CA ARG A 119 -4.96 -14.80 15.99
C ARG A 119 -3.96 -13.99 16.83
N LEU A 120 -3.54 -12.82 16.35
CA LEU A 120 -2.63 -11.93 17.08
C LEU A 120 -3.24 -11.46 18.41
N ARG A 121 -4.54 -11.15 18.42
CA ARG A 121 -5.25 -10.76 19.64
C ARG A 121 -5.25 -11.85 20.70
N GLN A 122 -5.28 -13.13 20.29
CA GLN A 122 -5.22 -14.27 21.19
C GLN A 122 -3.81 -14.52 21.71
N SER A 123 -2.79 -14.46 20.83
CA SER A 123 -1.39 -14.74 21.18
C SER A 123 -0.69 -13.55 21.88
N SER A 124 -1.09 -12.33 21.56
CA SER A 124 -0.45 -11.09 22.05
C SER A 124 -1.49 -10.02 22.39
N PRO A 125 -2.28 -10.21 23.45
CA PRO A 125 -3.41 -9.34 23.79
C PRO A 125 -3.00 -7.90 24.13
N GLN A 126 -1.74 -7.63 24.44
CA GLN A 126 -1.21 -6.30 24.73
C GLN A 126 -0.80 -5.51 23.48
N THR A 127 -0.64 -6.18 22.33
CA THR A 127 -0.22 -5.53 21.11
C THR A 127 -1.30 -4.59 20.58
N HIS A 128 -0.91 -3.34 20.30
CA HIS A 128 -1.74 -2.37 19.61
C HIS A 128 -1.37 -2.34 18.12
N VAL A 129 -2.36 -2.57 17.26
CA VAL A 129 -2.18 -2.52 15.81
C VAL A 129 -2.79 -1.23 15.29
N LEU A 130 -1.98 -0.41 14.63
CA LEU A 130 -2.44 0.71 13.82
C LEU A 130 -2.58 0.23 12.38
N LEU A 131 -3.82 0.07 11.93
CA LEU A 131 -4.11 -0.43 10.59
C LEU A 131 -4.37 0.73 9.64
N GLU A 132 -3.63 0.75 8.51
CA GLU A 132 -3.77 1.75 7.46
C GLU A 132 -4.13 1.05 6.14
N GLU A 133 -5.27 1.43 5.54
CA GLU A 133 -5.67 0.91 4.24
C GLU A 133 -5.31 1.89 3.13
N ALA A 134 -4.55 1.42 2.13
CA ALA A 134 -4.15 2.21 0.99
C ALA A 134 -3.98 1.35 -0.27
N ASN A 135 -3.82 2.00 -1.44
CA ASN A 135 -3.48 1.28 -2.66
C ASN A 135 -2.04 0.70 -2.57
N VAL A 136 -1.76 -0.31 -3.40
CA VAL A 136 -0.49 -1.06 -3.35
C VAL A 136 0.72 -0.14 -3.50
N HIS A 137 0.68 0.82 -4.44
CA HIS A 137 1.81 1.74 -4.66
C HIS A 137 2.08 2.62 -3.43
N ALA A 138 1.03 3.19 -2.83
CA ALA A 138 1.16 4.00 -1.62
C ALA A 138 1.69 3.19 -0.44
N LEU A 139 1.25 1.92 -0.28
CA LEU A 139 1.75 1.04 0.78
C LEU A 139 3.24 0.76 0.67
N TRP A 140 3.75 0.48 -0.54
CA TRP A 140 5.19 0.27 -0.75
C TRP A 140 5.99 1.54 -0.44
N GLN A 141 5.45 2.71 -0.80
CA GLN A 141 6.06 3.98 -0.44
C GLN A 141 6.05 4.21 1.07
N MET A 142 4.93 3.94 1.76
CA MET A 142 4.82 4.05 3.21
C MET A 142 5.78 3.12 3.94
N LEU A 143 5.99 1.88 3.44
CA LEU A 143 6.98 0.96 4.00
C LEU A 143 8.40 1.49 3.82
N SER A 144 8.73 2.01 2.64
CA SER A 144 10.03 2.62 2.36
C SER A 144 10.30 3.85 3.23
N ASP A 145 9.27 4.69 3.44
CA ASP A 145 9.35 5.90 4.27
C ASP A 145 9.29 5.60 5.78
N GLY A 146 9.10 4.34 6.18
CA GLY A 146 8.98 3.95 7.58
C GLY A 146 7.67 4.35 8.26
N LEU A 147 6.67 4.76 7.49
CA LEU A 147 5.34 5.12 7.99
C LEU A 147 4.54 3.90 8.45
N VAL A 148 4.79 2.73 7.84
CA VAL A 148 4.32 1.43 8.30
C VAL A 148 5.51 0.51 8.60
N ASP A 149 5.32 -0.43 9.52
CA ASP A 149 6.33 -1.41 9.93
C ASP A 149 6.33 -2.63 9.03
N ALA A 150 5.13 -2.99 8.58
CA ALA A 150 4.87 -4.05 7.63
C ALA A 150 3.66 -3.69 6.75
N LEU A 151 3.52 -4.36 5.61
CA LEU A 151 2.32 -4.28 4.78
C LEU A 151 1.84 -5.67 4.36
N VAL A 152 0.53 -5.81 4.16
CA VAL A 152 -0.09 -6.98 3.54
C VAL A 152 -0.82 -6.52 2.28
N ALA A 153 -0.32 -6.93 1.13
CA ALA A 153 -0.83 -6.50 -0.16
C ALA A 153 -0.58 -7.55 -1.24
N ARG A 154 -1.09 -7.30 -2.44
CA ARG A 154 -0.70 -8.07 -3.62
C ARG A 154 0.81 -7.92 -3.87
N ARG A 155 1.45 -9.02 -4.24
CA ARG A 155 2.86 -9.00 -4.71
C ARG A 155 3.00 -8.02 -5.88
N PRO A 156 4.07 -7.21 -5.93
CA PRO A 156 4.37 -6.39 -7.09
C PRO A 156 4.49 -7.22 -8.37
N ASP A 157 3.96 -6.70 -9.45
CA ASP A 157 4.03 -7.36 -10.76
C ASP A 157 5.33 -6.96 -11.48
N LEU A 158 6.31 -7.85 -11.44
CA LEU A 158 7.61 -7.63 -12.08
C LEU A 158 7.51 -7.49 -13.60
N SER A 159 6.46 -8.03 -14.23
CA SER A 159 6.28 -7.97 -15.69
C SER A 159 5.92 -6.55 -16.16
N VAL A 160 5.34 -5.73 -15.29
CA VAL A 160 5.04 -4.31 -15.56
C VAL A 160 6.04 -3.35 -14.91
N GLY A 161 7.20 -3.86 -14.47
CA GLY A 161 8.28 -3.05 -13.92
C GLY A 161 8.10 -2.65 -12.45
N GLU A 162 7.09 -3.17 -11.75
CA GLU A 162 6.98 -3.01 -10.30
C GLU A 162 8.12 -3.78 -9.62
N ARG A 163 8.79 -3.17 -8.64
CA ARG A 163 9.89 -3.80 -7.89
C ARG A 163 9.66 -3.63 -6.39
N SER A 164 10.06 -4.66 -5.65
CA SER A 164 10.21 -4.49 -4.20
C SER A 164 11.41 -3.59 -3.92
N PRO A 165 11.31 -2.64 -2.99
CA PRO A 165 12.46 -1.84 -2.58
C PRO A 165 13.60 -2.72 -2.04
N GLU A 166 14.84 -2.26 -2.19
CA GLU A 166 16.00 -2.91 -1.56
C GLU A 166 15.85 -2.92 -0.03
N GLY A 167 16.34 -3.98 0.60
CA GLY A 167 16.26 -4.13 2.06
C GLY A 167 14.86 -4.47 2.59
N VAL A 168 13.92 -4.87 1.71
CA VAL A 168 12.59 -5.35 2.09
C VAL A 168 12.50 -6.87 1.92
N ALA A 169 12.06 -7.55 2.98
CA ALA A 169 11.69 -8.97 2.93
C ALA A 169 10.24 -9.10 2.45
N VAL A 170 9.96 -10.14 1.66
CA VAL A 170 8.63 -10.41 1.08
C VAL A 170 8.31 -11.88 1.27
N GLU A 171 7.22 -12.18 1.96
CA GLU A 171 6.74 -13.53 2.25
C GLU A 171 5.33 -13.73 1.70
N VAL A 172 5.06 -14.84 1.01
CA VAL A 172 3.71 -15.16 0.54
C VAL A 172 2.87 -15.64 1.70
N VAL A 173 1.76 -14.95 1.97
CA VAL A 173 0.82 -15.26 3.05
C VAL A 173 -0.55 -15.71 2.57
N GLY A 174 -0.78 -15.71 1.27
CA GLY A 174 -2.02 -16.18 0.67
C GLY A 174 -2.02 -16.07 -0.84
N ARG A 175 -3.05 -16.65 -1.44
CA ARG A 175 -3.33 -16.54 -2.87
C ARG A 175 -4.82 -16.32 -3.06
N GLU A 176 -5.18 -15.47 -4.01
CA GLU A 176 -6.57 -15.14 -4.27
C GLU A 176 -6.82 -14.98 -5.76
N ARG A 177 -7.99 -15.44 -6.18
CA ARG A 177 -8.49 -15.28 -7.53
C ARG A 177 -9.53 -14.18 -7.58
N MET A 178 -9.48 -13.36 -8.62
CA MET A 178 -10.56 -12.42 -8.93
C MET A 178 -11.59 -13.12 -9.79
N VAL A 179 -12.88 -12.92 -9.48
CA VAL A 179 -14.02 -13.50 -10.22
C VAL A 179 -14.97 -12.40 -10.67
N LEU A 180 -15.63 -12.65 -11.78
CA LEU A 180 -16.77 -11.84 -12.23
C LEU A 180 -17.98 -12.22 -11.41
N ILE A 181 -18.76 -11.24 -10.98
CA ILE A 181 -20.00 -11.45 -10.25
C ILE A 181 -21.13 -10.58 -10.85
N GLY A 182 -22.32 -11.06 -10.77
CA GLY A 182 -23.50 -10.36 -11.28
C GLY A 182 -24.76 -10.74 -10.52
N PRO A 183 -25.92 -10.14 -10.86
CA PRO A 183 -27.18 -10.43 -10.24
C PRO A 183 -27.54 -11.91 -10.30
N ALA A 184 -27.96 -12.49 -9.17
CA ALA A 184 -28.50 -13.84 -9.13
C ALA A 184 -29.90 -13.84 -9.72
N HIS A 185 -30.13 -14.64 -10.76
CA HIS A 185 -31.46 -14.82 -11.36
C HIS A 185 -32.12 -16.04 -10.81
N PRO A 186 -33.17 -15.91 -9.99
CA PRO A 186 -33.82 -17.07 -9.34
C PRO A 186 -34.46 -18.05 -10.32
N LYS A 187 -34.72 -17.65 -11.57
CA LYS A 187 -35.35 -18.48 -12.61
C LYS A 187 -34.40 -18.96 -13.72
N LYS A 188 -33.16 -18.41 -13.82
CA LYS A 188 -32.18 -18.84 -14.80
C LYS A 188 -31.05 -19.57 -14.07
N ARG A 189 -30.96 -20.87 -14.22
CA ARG A 189 -29.81 -21.69 -13.80
C ARG A 189 -28.58 -21.52 -14.73
N ALA A 190 -28.72 -20.79 -15.82
CA ALA A 190 -27.64 -20.62 -16.79
C ALA A 190 -26.77 -19.40 -16.41
N THR A 191 -25.49 -19.64 -16.40
CA THR A 191 -24.46 -18.60 -16.35
C THR A 191 -24.66 -17.59 -17.49
N PRO A 192 -24.63 -16.27 -17.25
CA PRO A 192 -24.69 -15.30 -18.33
C PRO A 192 -23.62 -15.56 -19.39
N THR A 193 -23.97 -15.44 -20.65
CA THR A 193 -23.04 -15.53 -21.76
C THR A 193 -22.11 -14.32 -21.81
N LEU A 194 -20.97 -14.49 -22.50
CA LEU A 194 -20.04 -13.36 -22.71
C LEU A 194 -20.71 -12.17 -23.39
N ALA A 195 -21.66 -12.39 -24.30
CA ALA A 195 -22.44 -11.35 -24.95
C ALA A 195 -23.35 -10.60 -23.96
N GLU A 196 -24.03 -11.32 -23.05
CA GLU A 196 -24.87 -10.70 -22.04
C GLU A 196 -24.07 -9.86 -21.04
N ILE A 197 -22.89 -10.31 -20.60
CA ILE A 197 -22.04 -9.53 -19.72
C ILE A 197 -21.36 -8.35 -20.41
N SER A 198 -21.11 -8.45 -21.73
CA SER A 198 -20.57 -7.33 -22.55
C SER A 198 -21.62 -6.24 -22.77
N ALA A 199 -22.89 -6.62 -22.87
CA ALA A 199 -24.01 -5.68 -23.01
C ALA A 199 -24.49 -5.08 -21.68
N GLY A 200 -24.02 -5.64 -20.55
CA GLY A 200 -24.43 -5.19 -19.21
C GLY A 200 -23.62 -3.99 -18.74
N ASP A 201 -24.17 -3.31 -17.74
CA ASP A 201 -23.50 -2.20 -17.05
C ASP A 201 -22.66 -2.70 -15.87
N TRP A 202 -21.56 -2.00 -15.60
CA TRP A 202 -20.56 -2.44 -14.65
C TRP A 202 -20.23 -1.39 -13.60
N VAL A 203 -19.88 -1.87 -12.40
CA VAL A 203 -19.12 -1.11 -11.40
C VAL A 203 -17.74 -1.76 -11.23
N LEU A 204 -16.68 -0.99 -11.45
CA LEU A 204 -15.31 -1.52 -11.46
C LEU A 204 -14.35 -0.71 -10.58
N PRO A 205 -13.21 -1.30 -10.20
CA PRO A 205 -12.09 -0.53 -9.68
C PRO A 205 -11.57 0.50 -10.70
N PRO A 206 -10.78 1.50 -10.25
CA PRO A 206 -10.19 2.51 -11.15
C PRO A 206 -9.47 1.88 -12.35
N PRO A 207 -9.49 2.52 -13.52
CA PRO A 207 -8.95 1.96 -14.78
C PRO A 207 -7.44 1.70 -14.73
N ASP A 208 -6.70 2.39 -13.87
CA ASP A 208 -5.28 2.19 -13.59
C ASP A 208 -4.99 1.01 -12.64
N SER A 209 -6.03 0.40 -12.08
CA SER A 209 -5.87 -0.81 -11.26
C SER A 209 -5.50 -2.03 -12.11
N MET A 210 -4.76 -2.97 -11.53
CA MET A 210 -4.43 -4.24 -12.19
C MET A 210 -5.69 -5.02 -12.61
N VAL A 211 -6.71 -5.04 -11.76
CA VAL A 211 -7.96 -5.76 -12.00
C VAL A 211 -8.70 -5.17 -13.21
N ALA A 212 -8.81 -3.83 -13.29
CA ALA A 212 -9.46 -3.18 -14.45
C ALA A 212 -8.67 -3.41 -15.75
N ARG A 213 -7.33 -3.39 -15.68
CA ARG A 213 -6.48 -3.73 -16.84
C ARG A 213 -6.64 -5.19 -17.28
N ALA A 214 -6.72 -6.14 -16.34
CA ALA A 214 -6.97 -7.55 -16.65
C ALA A 214 -8.36 -7.73 -17.26
N PHE A 215 -9.37 -7.01 -16.76
CA PHE A 215 -10.72 -6.98 -17.31
C PHE A 215 -10.74 -6.47 -18.77
N ALA A 216 -10.11 -5.34 -19.03
CA ALA A 216 -10.02 -4.80 -20.37
C ALA A 216 -9.30 -5.76 -21.34
N ARG A 217 -8.23 -6.41 -20.86
CA ARG A 217 -7.50 -7.41 -21.65
C ARG A 217 -8.36 -8.62 -21.98
N PHE A 218 -9.17 -9.09 -21.04
CA PHE A 218 -10.08 -10.22 -21.26
C PHE A 218 -11.05 -9.95 -22.43
N PHE A 219 -11.71 -8.79 -22.46
CA PHE A 219 -12.62 -8.43 -23.55
C PHE A 219 -11.87 -8.26 -24.88
N ALA A 220 -10.70 -7.62 -24.87
CA ALA A 220 -9.86 -7.48 -26.04
C ALA A 220 -9.43 -8.82 -26.65
N THR A 221 -9.05 -9.79 -25.79
CA THR A 221 -8.66 -11.15 -26.24
C THR A 221 -9.82 -11.90 -26.90
N HIS A 222 -11.05 -11.63 -26.45
CA HIS A 222 -12.25 -12.24 -27.02
C HIS A 222 -12.86 -11.42 -28.17
N HIS A 223 -12.14 -10.40 -28.66
CA HIS A 223 -12.60 -9.49 -29.73
C HIS A 223 -13.96 -8.83 -29.45
N MET A 224 -14.24 -8.54 -28.16
CA MET A 224 -15.46 -7.93 -27.69
C MET A 224 -15.24 -6.46 -27.33
N ALA A 225 -16.28 -5.65 -27.49
CA ALA A 225 -16.27 -4.27 -26.98
C ALA A 225 -16.20 -4.28 -25.45
N LEU A 226 -15.46 -3.32 -24.90
CA LEU A 226 -15.44 -3.12 -23.44
C LEU A 226 -16.83 -2.70 -22.96
N PRO A 227 -17.39 -3.35 -21.92
CA PRO A 227 -18.70 -2.97 -21.36
C PRO A 227 -18.71 -1.55 -20.80
N THR A 228 -19.91 -0.99 -20.68
CA THR A 228 -20.11 0.31 -20.03
C THR A 228 -19.81 0.25 -18.54
N VAL A 229 -18.89 1.07 -18.07
CA VAL A 229 -18.60 1.23 -16.65
C VAL A 229 -19.33 2.47 -16.14
N VAL A 230 -20.38 2.26 -15.33
CA VAL A 230 -21.22 3.35 -14.83
C VAL A 230 -20.79 3.88 -13.47
N PHE A 231 -20.06 3.07 -12.68
CA PHE A 231 -19.50 3.49 -11.41
C PHE A 231 -18.06 2.98 -11.25
N THR A 232 -17.26 3.75 -10.54
CA THR A 232 -15.86 3.40 -10.22
C THR A 232 -15.59 3.62 -8.74
N SER A 233 -15.09 2.58 -8.05
CA SER A 233 -14.68 2.67 -6.63
C SER A 233 -13.56 1.68 -6.35
N THR A 234 -12.65 2.01 -5.44
CA THR A 234 -11.54 1.15 -4.99
C THR A 234 -11.99 0.02 -4.06
N SER A 235 -13.17 0.14 -3.45
CA SER A 235 -13.69 -0.83 -2.47
C SER A 235 -14.48 -1.93 -3.13
N PHE A 236 -13.99 -3.17 -3.09
CA PHE A 236 -14.71 -4.34 -3.62
C PHE A 236 -16.06 -4.53 -2.95
N LEU A 237 -16.17 -4.34 -1.65
CA LEU A 237 -17.44 -4.48 -0.93
C LEU A 237 -18.45 -3.40 -1.33
N THR A 238 -18.00 -2.16 -1.53
CA THR A 238 -18.84 -1.09 -2.07
C THR A 238 -19.33 -1.45 -3.47
N ASN A 239 -18.43 -1.93 -4.34
CA ASN A 239 -18.76 -2.34 -5.70
C ASN A 239 -19.81 -3.46 -5.71
N MET A 240 -19.66 -4.47 -4.84
CA MET A 240 -20.65 -5.54 -4.70
C MET A 240 -22.02 -5.00 -4.24
N ARG A 241 -22.06 -4.10 -3.27
CA ARG A 241 -23.31 -3.49 -2.78
C ARG A 241 -23.99 -2.63 -3.84
N VAL A 242 -23.20 -1.84 -4.60
CA VAL A 242 -23.73 -1.06 -5.74
C VAL A 242 -24.23 -1.99 -6.84
N ALA A 243 -23.48 -3.05 -7.16
CA ALA A 243 -23.92 -4.04 -8.14
C ALA A 243 -25.25 -4.70 -7.74
N ALA A 244 -25.40 -5.08 -6.49
CA ALA A 244 -26.64 -5.64 -5.95
C ALA A 244 -27.81 -4.65 -6.01
N ALA A 245 -27.58 -3.39 -5.61
CA ALA A 245 -28.64 -2.37 -5.57
C ALA A 245 -29.10 -1.93 -6.96
N CYS A 246 -28.21 -1.92 -7.96
CA CYS A 246 -28.47 -1.41 -9.30
C CYS A 246 -28.61 -2.50 -10.37
N GLY A 247 -28.46 -3.77 -10.02
CA GLY A 247 -28.53 -4.90 -10.98
C GLY A 247 -27.33 -4.95 -11.94
N LEU A 248 -26.13 -4.54 -11.48
CA LEU A 248 -24.92 -4.42 -12.29
C LEU A 248 -24.01 -5.64 -12.12
N PHE A 249 -23.04 -5.74 -13.02
CA PHE A 249 -21.90 -6.65 -12.86
C PHE A 249 -20.75 -5.96 -12.15
N THR A 250 -19.88 -6.75 -11.50
CA THR A 250 -18.64 -6.29 -10.88
C THR A 250 -17.58 -7.40 -10.81
N ILE A 251 -16.46 -7.10 -10.20
CA ILE A 251 -15.35 -8.02 -9.93
C ILE A 251 -15.08 -8.01 -8.44
N ALA A 252 -14.84 -9.17 -7.87
CA ALA A 252 -14.45 -9.29 -6.47
C ALA A 252 -13.47 -10.46 -6.26
N PRO A 253 -12.73 -10.49 -5.12
CA PRO A 253 -12.02 -11.69 -4.69
C PRO A 253 -13.00 -12.85 -4.55
N GLU A 254 -12.61 -14.05 -5.00
CA GLU A 254 -13.49 -15.22 -5.03
C GLU A 254 -14.00 -15.61 -3.64
N SER A 255 -13.12 -15.55 -2.63
CA SER A 255 -13.50 -15.81 -1.24
C SER A 255 -14.58 -14.86 -0.76
N VAL A 256 -14.43 -13.55 -1.01
CA VAL A 256 -15.42 -12.52 -0.63
C VAL A 256 -16.71 -12.68 -1.43
N ALA A 257 -16.61 -12.97 -2.72
CA ALA A 257 -17.79 -13.20 -3.57
C ALA A 257 -18.62 -14.40 -3.09
N ARG A 258 -17.97 -15.50 -2.67
CA ARG A 258 -18.64 -16.69 -2.15
C ARG A 258 -19.28 -16.46 -0.78
N GLU A 259 -18.62 -15.70 0.09
CA GLU A 259 -19.10 -15.41 1.44
C GLU A 259 -20.23 -14.37 1.43
N GLN A 260 -20.05 -13.25 0.75
CA GLN A 260 -20.93 -12.09 0.81
C GLN A 260 -21.99 -12.08 -0.31
N GLY A 261 -21.69 -12.71 -1.45
CA GLY A 261 -22.54 -12.70 -2.63
C GLY A 261 -23.96 -13.18 -2.39
N PRO A 262 -24.18 -14.33 -1.73
CA PRO A 262 -25.53 -14.86 -1.48
C PRO A 262 -26.42 -13.88 -0.70
N ALA A 263 -25.89 -13.21 0.33
CA ALA A 263 -26.62 -12.22 1.11
C ALA A 263 -27.00 -10.97 0.31
N LEU A 264 -26.25 -10.67 -0.75
CA LEU A 264 -26.47 -9.56 -1.67
C LEU A 264 -27.26 -9.97 -2.93
N SER A 265 -27.75 -11.20 -3.04
CA SER A 265 -28.35 -11.76 -4.26
C SER A 265 -27.45 -11.61 -5.49
N LEU A 266 -26.14 -11.78 -5.30
CA LEU A 266 -25.12 -11.84 -6.33
C LEU A 266 -24.60 -13.27 -6.48
N GLN A 267 -24.17 -13.62 -7.68
CA GLN A 267 -23.55 -14.91 -7.98
C GLN A 267 -22.26 -14.74 -8.79
N VAL A 268 -21.36 -15.69 -8.61
CA VAL A 268 -20.16 -15.80 -9.45
C VAL A 268 -20.61 -16.15 -10.88
N VAL A 269 -20.06 -15.42 -11.85
CA VAL A 269 -20.27 -15.69 -13.27
C VAL A 269 -19.17 -16.65 -13.73
N ASP A 270 -19.57 -17.87 -14.06
CA ASP A 270 -18.63 -18.91 -14.49
C ASP A 270 -18.26 -18.73 -15.97
N LEU A 271 -17.24 -17.93 -16.18
CA LEU A 271 -16.58 -17.69 -17.47
C LEU A 271 -15.10 -17.94 -17.33
N PRO A 272 -14.41 -18.29 -18.44
CA PRO A 272 -12.96 -18.49 -18.43
C PRO A 272 -12.21 -17.13 -18.31
N TRP A 273 -12.56 -16.40 -17.25
CA TRP A 273 -11.90 -15.18 -16.87
C TRP A 273 -10.61 -15.52 -16.11
N GLU A 274 -9.51 -15.28 -16.77
CA GLU A 274 -8.21 -15.35 -16.11
C GLU A 274 -7.89 -14.00 -15.46
N GLY A 275 -8.68 -13.62 -14.47
CA GLY A 275 -8.43 -12.40 -13.63
C GLY A 275 -7.14 -12.46 -12.83
N GLY A 276 -6.38 -13.56 -13.01
CA GLY A 276 -5.11 -13.84 -12.39
C GLY A 276 -5.25 -14.38 -10.96
N LEU A 277 -4.42 -15.35 -10.64
CA LEU A 277 -4.14 -15.72 -9.24
C LEU A 277 -3.18 -14.67 -8.70
N SER A 278 -3.62 -13.87 -7.75
CA SER A 278 -2.78 -12.88 -7.07
C SER A 278 -2.15 -13.49 -5.84
N GLU A 279 -0.83 -13.43 -5.73
CA GLU A 279 -0.16 -13.70 -4.46
C GLU A 279 -0.33 -12.51 -3.53
N ILE A 280 -0.80 -12.78 -2.31
CA ILE A 280 -0.83 -11.83 -1.22
C ILE A 280 0.45 -12.03 -0.42
N VAL A 281 1.16 -10.96 -0.17
CA VAL A 281 2.42 -11.00 0.53
C VAL A 281 2.38 -10.13 1.78
N LEU A 282 3.10 -10.56 2.80
CA LEU A 282 3.59 -9.72 3.87
C LEU A 282 4.94 -9.17 3.43
N ALA A 283 5.12 -7.86 3.50
CA ALA A 283 6.41 -7.24 3.27
C ALA A 283 6.80 -6.35 4.45
N TYR A 284 8.08 -6.34 4.79
CA TYR A 284 8.64 -5.58 5.90
C TYR A 284 10.12 -5.27 5.68
N ARG A 285 10.64 -4.23 6.34
CA ARG A 285 12.08 -3.92 6.25
C ARG A 285 12.91 -5.01 6.92
N GLN A 286 13.94 -5.51 6.25
CA GLN A 286 14.83 -6.57 6.77
C GLN A 286 15.47 -6.17 8.11
N SER A 287 15.73 -4.88 8.33
CA SER A 287 16.24 -4.37 9.61
C SER A 287 15.30 -4.60 10.80
N ARG A 288 14.03 -4.93 10.55
CA ARG A 288 13.02 -5.25 11.57
C ARG A 288 12.68 -6.73 11.66
N ALA A 289 13.39 -7.59 10.94
CA ALA A 289 13.10 -9.03 10.92
C ALA A 289 13.12 -9.70 12.31
N ASP A 290 13.92 -9.17 13.24
CA ASP A 290 14.07 -9.66 14.61
C ASP A 290 13.11 -8.97 15.60
N ASP A 291 12.23 -8.07 15.14
CA ASP A 291 11.22 -7.43 15.98
C ASP A 291 10.19 -8.46 16.46
N GLU A 292 10.03 -8.58 17.78
CA GLU A 292 9.19 -9.61 18.40
C GLU A 292 7.72 -9.52 17.96
N VAL A 293 7.18 -8.30 17.86
CA VAL A 293 5.78 -8.06 17.45
C VAL A 293 5.58 -8.41 15.98
N LEU A 294 6.57 -8.08 15.15
CA LEU A 294 6.54 -8.45 13.75
C LEU A 294 6.63 -9.96 13.56
N GLN A 295 7.46 -10.66 14.33
CA GLN A 295 7.54 -12.12 14.30
C GLN A 295 6.19 -12.76 14.70
N GLN A 296 5.54 -12.25 15.74
CA GLN A 296 4.20 -12.71 16.13
C GLN A 296 3.17 -12.49 15.03
N LEU A 297 3.18 -11.32 14.37
CA LEU A 297 2.31 -11.04 13.23
C LEU A 297 2.58 -11.99 12.05
N ARG A 298 3.86 -12.26 11.74
CA ARG A 298 4.28 -13.22 10.70
C ARG A 298 3.70 -14.60 10.96
N ASN A 299 3.82 -15.10 12.20
CA ASN A 299 3.26 -16.39 12.58
C ASN A 299 1.72 -16.42 12.44
N CYS A 300 1.05 -15.30 12.71
CA CYS A 300 -0.40 -15.19 12.54
C CYS A 300 -0.85 -15.10 11.07
N LEU A 301 0.01 -14.68 10.18
CA LEU A 301 -0.24 -14.57 8.73
C LEU A 301 0.21 -15.81 7.96
N ALA A 302 1.01 -16.70 8.56
CA ALA A 302 1.43 -17.92 7.91
C ALA A 302 0.19 -18.72 7.45
N PRO A 303 0.18 -19.26 6.21
CA PRO A 303 -0.87 -20.18 5.76
C PRO A 303 -0.85 -21.43 6.65
N ASP A 304 -2.03 -21.93 6.97
CA ASP A 304 -2.21 -23.20 7.72
C ASP A 304 -1.67 -24.38 6.94
#